data_dee0329ddd892b2f2d68b123aa65b899
#
_entry.id   dee0329ddd892b2f2d68b123aa65b899
#
_cell.length_a   1.000
_cell.length_b   1.000
_cell.length_c   1.000
_cell.angle_alpha   90.00
_cell.angle_beta   90.00
_cell.angle_gamma   90.00
#
_symmetry.space_group_name_H-M   'P 1'
#
loop_
_entity.id
_entity.type
_entity.pdbx_description
1 polymer ?
#
loop_
_entity_poly.entity_id
_entity_poly.type
_entity_poly.pdbx_seq_one_letter_code
_entity_poly.pdbx_strand_id
1 'polypeptide(L)'
;MTSSQIKALSEIKKLVKAGQRKFAQRKDCDYLQDLLEIGITEEEAWNQVLYLNKNFWFVDPKPIHSKNSDDALLFKKQINGILVYIKIKTEVENDNEMVVCLSFHKDWR
;
A
#
# COMPACT_ATOMS: atom_id res chain seq x y z
N MET A 1 -3.05 4.45 -14.99
CA MET A 1 -2.50 3.09 -14.76
C MET A 1 -2.50 2.30 -16.06
N THR A 2 -1.45 1.54 -16.28
CA THR A 2 -1.39 0.59 -17.40
C THR A 2 -2.30 -0.61 -17.14
N SER A 3 -2.58 -1.38 -18.20
CA SER A 3 -3.36 -2.62 -18.06
C SER A 3 -2.70 -3.60 -17.08
N SER A 4 -1.37 -3.70 -17.12
CA SER A 4 -0.61 -4.54 -16.19
C SER A 4 -0.78 -4.10 -14.74
N GLN A 5 -0.77 -2.80 -14.50
CA GLN A 5 -0.94 -2.25 -13.15
C GLN A 5 -2.34 -2.45 -12.62
N ILE A 6 -3.35 -2.30 -13.48
CA ILE A 6 -4.75 -2.55 -13.11
C ILE A 6 -4.93 -4.01 -12.74
N LYS A 7 -4.32 -4.92 -13.52
CA LYS A 7 -4.37 -6.35 -13.24
C LYS A 7 -3.66 -6.67 -11.92
N ALA A 8 -2.50 -6.05 -11.67
CA ALA A 8 -1.76 -6.23 -10.43
C ALA A 8 -2.59 -5.78 -9.23
N LEU A 9 -3.27 -4.65 -9.32
CA LEU A 9 -4.14 -4.17 -8.26
C LEU A 9 -5.30 -5.13 -8.00
N SER A 10 -5.88 -5.70 -9.06
CA SER A 10 -6.96 -6.70 -8.92
C SER A 10 -6.48 -7.93 -8.16
N GLU A 11 -5.27 -8.42 -8.46
CA GLU A 11 -4.66 -9.55 -7.75
C GLU A 11 -4.38 -9.20 -6.29
N ILE A 12 -3.88 -8.00 -6.02
CA ILE A 12 -3.64 -7.52 -4.66
C ILE A 12 -4.94 -7.56 -3.86
N LYS A 13 -6.05 -7.09 -4.43
CA LYS A 13 -7.34 -7.10 -3.74
C LYS A 13 -7.81 -8.51 -3.41
N LYS A 14 -7.59 -9.46 -4.31
CA LYS A 14 -7.92 -10.88 -4.05
C LYS A 14 -7.12 -11.44 -2.88
N LEU A 15 -5.82 -11.15 -2.85
CA LEU A 15 -4.93 -11.62 -1.77
C LEU A 15 -5.31 -10.98 -0.44
N VAL A 16 -5.64 -9.70 -0.44
CA VAL A 16 -6.07 -8.99 0.77
C VAL A 16 -7.34 -9.65 1.34
N LYS A 17 -8.31 -9.97 0.48
CA LYS A 17 -9.55 -10.65 0.90
C LYS A 17 -9.27 -12.04 1.46
N ALA A 18 -8.26 -12.72 0.93
CA ALA A 18 -7.87 -14.05 1.39
C ALA A 18 -7.05 -14.02 2.68
N GLY A 19 -6.71 -12.84 3.19
CA GLY A 19 -5.89 -12.70 4.39
C GLY A 19 -4.40 -12.84 4.14
N GLN A 20 -3.97 -12.93 2.89
CA GLN A 20 -2.56 -13.04 2.52
C GLN A 20 -1.95 -11.65 2.38
N ARG A 21 -1.75 -11.01 3.51
CA ARG A 21 -1.35 -9.60 3.60
C ARG A 21 -0.54 -9.36 4.85
N LYS A 22 0.39 -8.41 4.79
CA LYS A 22 1.15 -7.96 5.95
C LYS A 22 1.69 -6.55 5.74
N PHE A 23 2.02 -5.88 6.84
CA PHE A 23 2.76 -4.62 6.81
C PHE A 23 4.25 -4.91 6.88
N ALA A 24 5.04 -4.18 6.10
CA ALA A 24 6.49 -4.29 6.18
C ALA A 24 6.96 -3.76 7.54
N GLN A 25 7.82 -4.53 8.19
CA GLN A 25 8.45 -4.11 9.44
C GLN A 25 9.76 -3.42 9.11
N ARG A 26 9.88 -2.16 9.50
CA ARG A 26 11.10 -1.37 9.28
C ARG A 26 11.59 -0.81 10.61
N LYS A 27 12.91 -0.73 10.76
CA LYS A 27 13.51 -0.17 11.97
C LYS A 27 13.13 1.30 12.19
N ASP A 28 12.95 2.05 11.10
CA ASP A 28 12.71 3.49 11.15
C ASP A 28 11.24 3.89 11.02
N CYS A 29 10.34 2.92 10.83
CA CYS A 29 8.93 3.20 10.62
C CYS A 29 8.08 2.26 11.44
N ASP A 30 7.29 2.84 12.33
CA ASP A 30 6.29 2.10 13.08
C ASP A 30 4.94 2.28 12.41
N TYR A 31 4.51 1.29 11.62
CA TYR A 31 3.25 1.39 10.90
C TYR A 31 2.05 1.50 11.85
N LEU A 32 2.15 0.93 13.06
CA LEU A 32 1.07 1.05 14.04
C LEU A 32 0.88 2.49 14.48
N GLN A 33 1.99 3.21 14.69
CA GLN A 33 1.94 4.63 15.02
C GLN A 33 1.38 5.45 13.85
N ASP A 34 1.78 5.11 12.63
CA ASP A 34 1.27 5.79 11.43
C ASP A 34 -0.25 5.63 11.31
N LEU A 35 -0.77 4.42 11.53
CA LEU A 35 -2.20 4.15 11.49
C LEU A 35 -2.94 4.87 12.61
N LEU A 36 -2.34 4.92 13.79
CA LEU A 36 -2.91 5.63 14.93
C LEU A 36 -3.06 7.13 14.63
N GLU A 37 -2.07 7.72 13.99
CA GLU A 37 -2.12 9.13 13.59
C GLU A 37 -3.23 9.43 12.59
N ILE A 38 -3.55 8.46 11.73
CA ILE A 38 -4.64 8.57 10.76
C ILE A 38 -5.99 8.28 11.45
N GLY A 39 -5.95 7.54 12.55
CA GLY A 39 -7.15 7.18 13.30
C GLY A 39 -7.87 5.94 12.81
N ILE A 40 -7.11 4.96 12.30
CA ILE A 40 -7.68 3.70 11.79
C ILE A 40 -6.94 2.50 12.36
N THR A 41 -7.60 1.34 12.31
CA THR A 41 -7.01 0.06 12.69
C THR A 41 -6.31 -0.57 11.48
N GLU A 42 -5.55 -1.66 11.73
CA GLU A 42 -4.93 -2.43 10.64
C GLU A 42 -5.98 -2.97 9.67
N GLU A 43 -7.07 -3.50 10.19
CA GLU A 43 -8.13 -4.03 9.34
C GLU A 43 -8.77 -2.95 8.49
N GLU A 44 -9.02 -1.78 9.07
CA GLU A 44 -9.55 -0.65 8.33
C GLU A 44 -8.59 -0.19 7.23
N ALA A 45 -7.29 -0.24 7.48
CA ALA A 45 -6.27 0.08 6.48
C ALA A 45 -6.37 -0.88 5.29
N TRP A 46 -6.48 -2.18 5.55
CA TRP A 46 -6.64 -3.16 4.47
C TRP A 46 -7.95 -2.98 3.72
N ASN A 47 -9.03 -2.59 4.41
CA ASN A 47 -10.30 -2.26 3.75
C ASN A 47 -10.12 -1.08 2.80
N GLN A 48 -9.30 -0.09 3.17
CA GLN A 48 -9.02 1.04 2.28
C GLN A 48 -8.29 0.58 1.02
N VAL A 49 -7.41 -0.41 1.13
CA VAL A 49 -6.72 -0.99 -0.03
C VAL A 49 -7.74 -1.61 -0.99
N LEU A 50 -8.79 -2.25 -0.49
CA LEU A 50 -9.83 -2.85 -1.32
C LEU A 50 -10.59 -1.82 -2.16
N TYR A 51 -10.63 -0.56 -1.73
CA TYR A 51 -11.30 0.52 -2.44
C TYR A 51 -10.38 1.36 -3.33
N LEU A 52 -9.11 1.01 -3.41
CA LEU A 52 -8.18 1.71 -4.28
C LEU A 52 -8.51 1.47 -5.75
N ASN A 53 -8.36 2.52 -6.56
CA ASN A 53 -8.57 2.44 -7.99
C ASN A 53 -7.67 3.47 -8.69
N LYS A 54 -7.79 3.57 -10.01
CA LYS A 54 -6.95 4.46 -10.82
C LYS A 54 -7.02 5.94 -10.41
N ASN A 55 -8.12 6.36 -9.76
CA ASN A 55 -8.29 7.75 -9.36
C ASN A 55 -7.36 8.16 -8.23
N PHE A 56 -6.84 7.19 -7.48
CA PHE A 56 -5.89 7.43 -6.39
C PHE A 56 -4.44 7.15 -6.81
N TRP A 57 -4.24 6.76 -8.07
CA TRP A 57 -2.92 6.43 -8.60
C TRP A 57 -1.99 7.63 -8.54
N PHE A 58 -0.77 7.39 -8.06
CA PHE A 58 0.24 8.40 -7.93
C PHE A 58 1.57 7.88 -8.49
N VAL A 59 2.24 8.73 -9.26
CA VAL A 59 3.58 8.43 -9.76
C VAL A 59 4.54 9.36 -9.06
N ASP A 60 5.51 8.80 -8.33
CA ASP A 60 6.51 9.60 -7.64
C ASP A 60 7.44 10.25 -8.67
N PRO A 61 7.47 11.59 -8.76
CA PRO A 61 8.32 12.27 -9.74
C PRO A 61 9.81 12.18 -9.40
N LYS A 62 10.15 11.75 -8.19
CA LYS A 62 11.54 11.62 -7.75
C LYS A 62 11.76 10.29 -7.06
N PRO A 63 11.77 9.16 -7.82
CA PRO A 63 12.01 7.86 -7.20
C PRO A 63 13.45 7.78 -6.72
N ILE A 64 13.64 7.90 -5.40
CA ILE A 64 14.99 7.89 -4.80
C ILE A 64 15.47 6.47 -4.58
N HIS A 65 14.56 5.50 -4.46
CA HIS A 65 14.86 4.11 -4.14
C HIS A 65 14.32 3.17 -5.19
N SER A 66 14.83 3.26 -6.42
CA SER A 66 14.30 2.53 -7.55
C SER A 66 14.56 1.03 -7.51
N LYS A 67 15.60 0.58 -6.80
CA LYS A 67 16.05 -0.82 -6.92
C LYS A 67 15.08 -1.85 -6.33
N ASN A 68 14.32 -1.47 -5.29
CA ASN A 68 13.44 -2.40 -4.59
C ASN A 68 11.96 -2.05 -4.70
N SER A 69 11.62 -1.04 -5.50
CA SER A 69 10.26 -0.53 -5.56
C SER A 69 9.66 -0.55 -6.95
N ASP A 70 10.33 -1.18 -7.91
CA ASP A 70 9.91 -1.17 -9.31
C ASP A 70 8.53 -1.77 -9.52
N ASP A 71 8.14 -2.73 -8.68
CA ASP A 71 6.85 -3.40 -8.76
C ASP A 71 5.81 -2.85 -7.81
N ALA A 72 6.17 -1.85 -7.01
CA ALA A 72 5.26 -1.29 -6.02
C ALA A 72 4.29 -0.32 -6.68
N LEU A 73 3.04 -0.37 -6.23
CA LEU A 73 1.99 0.56 -6.64
C LEU A 73 1.87 1.66 -5.59
N LEU A 74 1.79 2.90 -6.06
CA LEU A 74 1.70 4.07 -5.20
C LEU A 74 0.35 4.72 -5.35
N PHE A 75 -0.26 5.06 -4.22
CA PHE A 75 -1.56 5.73 -4.18
C PHE A 75 -1.57 6.84 -3.14
N LYS A 76 -2.40 7.84 -3.38
CA LYS A 76 -2.72 8.86 -2.38
C LYS A 76 -4.23 8.91 -2.25
N LYS A 77 -4.72 8.88 -1.03
CA LYS A 77 -6.16 8.88 -0.76
C LYS A 77 -6.45 9.66 0.52
N GLN A 78 -7.53 10.42 0.50
CA GLN A 78 -8.02 11.09 1.72
C GLN A 78 -8.70 10.06 2.62
N ILE A 79 -8.23 9.97 3.86
CA ILE A 79 -8.81 9.10 4.89
C ILE A 79 -8.93 9.95 6.15
N ASN A 80 -10.14 10.07 6.69
CA ASN A 80 -10.42 10.90 7.87
C ASN A 80 -9.93 12.34 7.72
N GLY A 81 -10.04 12.88 6.51
CA GLY A 81 -9.60 14.26 6.23
C GLY A 81 -8.10 14.43 6.08
N ILE A 82 -7.36 13.34 6.07
CA ILE A 82 -5.90 13.34 5.98
C ILE A 82 -5.49 12.71 4.65
N LEU A 83 -4.61 13.37 3.89
CA LEU A 83 -4.06 12.78 2.69
C LEU A 83 -3.04 11.72 3.08
N VAL A 84 -3.30 10.47 2.69
CA VAL A 84 -2.51 9.31 3.07
C VAL A 84 -1.74 8.78 1.87
N TYR A 85 -0.46 8.51 2.07
CA TYR A 85 0.43 7.89 1.08
C TYR A 85 0.43 6.38 1.31
N ILE A 86 0.12 5.63 0.26
CA ILE A 86 0.01 4.16 0.33
C ILE A 86 0.93 3.55 -0.73
N LYS A 87 1.81 2.67 -0.29
CA LYS A 87 2.71 1.93 -1.18
C LYS A 87 2.56 0.45 -0.91
N ILE A 88 2.17 -0.30 -1.91
CA ILE A 88 1.89 -1.74 -1.79
C ILE A 88 2.55 -2.52 -2.92
N LYS A 89 2.90 -3.77 -2.64
CA LYS A 89 3.41 -4.69 -3.66
C LYS A 89 3.09 -6.13 -3.26
N THR A 90 3.37 -7.08 -4.15
CA THR A 90 3.29 -8.50 -3.83
C THR A 90 4.69 -9.06 -3.66
N GLU A 91 4.83 -10.04 -2.78
CA GLU A 91 6.04 -10.80 -2.57
C GLU A 91 5.69 -12.27 -2.42
N VAL A 92 6.62 -13.15 -2.79
CA VAL A 92 6.46 -14.59 -2.56
C VAL A 92 7.18 -14.96 -1.28
N GLU A 93 6.48 -15.60 -0.37
CA GLU A 93 6.98 -15.99 0.94
C GLU A 93 6.54 -17.42 1.21
N ASN A 94 7.48 -18.33 1.40
CA ASN A 94 7.20 -19.77 1.62
C ASN A 94 6.28 -20.36 0.54
N ASP A 95 6.58 -20.05 -0.73
CA ASP A 95 5.80 -20.46 -1.91
C ASP A 95 4.40 -19.87 -1.97
N ASN A 96 4.08 -18.91 -1.11
CA ASN A 96 2.79 -18.21 -1.11
C ASN A 96 2.97 -16.76 -1.50
N GLU A 97 2.08 -16.27 -2.34
CA GLU A 97 2.06 -14.85 -2.71
C GLU A 97 1.38 -14.04 -1.59
N MET A 98 2.03 -12.96 -1.18
CA MET A 98 1.56 -12.08 -0.11
C MET A 98 1.53 -10.65 -0.59
N VAL A 99 0.57 -9.89 -0.12
CA VAL A 99 0.56 -8.43 -0.29
C VAL A 99 1.36 -7.81 0.86
N VAL A 100 2.32 -6.98 0.53
CA VAL A 100 3.12 -6.26 1.52
C VAL A 100 2.82 -4.77 1.40
N CYS A 101 2.36 -4.18 2.49
CA CYS A 101 2.20 -2.73 2.57
C CYS A 101 3.52 -2.12 3.04
N LEU A 102 4.18 -1.41 2.16
CA LEU A 102 5.48 -0.80 2.44
C LEU A 102 5.32 0.56 3.13
N SER A 103 4.23 1.27 2.84
CA SER A 103 3.96 2.57 3.44
C SER A 103 2.46 2.78 3.54
N PHE A 104 2.02 3.30 4.68
CA PHE A 104 0.64 3.71 4.90
C PHE A 104 0.71 4.79 5.97
N HIS A 105 0.89 6.04 5.54
CA HIS A 105 1.13 7.14 6.46
C HIS A 105 0.67 8.46 5.86
N LYS A 106 0.62 9.49 6.70
CA LYS A 106 0.33 10.83 6.23
C LYS A 106 1.30 11.25 5.14
N ASP A 107 0.81 11.91 4.12
CA ASP A 107 1.65 12.48 3.09
C ASP A 107 2.22 13.82 3.60
N TRP A 108 3.54 13.89 3.71
CA TRP A 108 4.23 15.08 4.20
C TRP A 108 4.65 16.04 3.12
N ARG A 109 4.40 15.73 1.87
CA ARG A 109 4.88 16.52 0.73
C ARG A 109 3.84 17.50 0.23
#